data_0da705468f90f1cc5d8cea9fcfb0e221
#
_entry.id   0da705468f90f1cc5d8cea9fcfb0e221
#
_cell.length_a   1.000
_cell.length_b   1.000
_cell.length_c   1.000
_cell.angle_alpha   90.00
_cell.angle_beta   90.00
_cell.angle_gamma   90.00
#
_symmetry.space_group_name_H-M   'P 1'
#
loop_
_entity.id
_entity.type
_entity.pdbx_description
1 polymer ?
#
loop_
_entity_poly.entity_id
_entity_poly.type
_entity_poly.pdbx_seq_one_letter_code
_entity_poly.pdbx_strand_id
1 'polypeptide(L)'
;ITNISFDHVGLLGNTLAKIASEKAGIIKPSTPVIIGEHNEETYPVFKAEAEAKQAPITFAQERPLWSDKRGATDCDIYQTLPYGELRVELRGYCQEKNVNTILYAIAALQEAGYRLGEEAVRGGFANVCRLTGLMGRWQQLHTEPRLVCDTGHNTGGFQYIVPQLLAQPCKRLRIVFGMVNDKDIRGVLRLMPEEA
;
A
#
# COMPACT_ATOMS: atom_id res chain seq x y z
N ILE A 1 -6.14 -4.51 6.79
CA ILE A 1 -5.05 -3.65 7.34
C ILE A 1 -3.85 -3.81 6.42
N THR A 2 -3.34 -2.72 5.79
CA THR A 2 -2.29 -2.83 4.76
C THR A 2 -0.90 -2.97 5.37
N ASN A 3 -0.48 -2.01 6.20
CA ASN A 3 0.79 -2.05 6.90
C ASN A 3 0.74 -1.25 8.21
N ILE A 4 1.79 -1.38 9.01
CA ILE A 4 2.03 -0.57 10.21
C ILE A 4 3.35 0.16 10.05
N SER A 5 3.30 1.48 10.18
CA SER A 5 4.48 2.34 10.23
C SER A 5 4.27 3.44 11.27
N PHE A 6 5.33 4.10 11.69
CA PHE A 6 5.22 5.25 12.59
C PHE A 6 4.49 6.39 11.89
N ASP A 7 3.27 6.62 12.32
CA ASP A 7 2.42 7.74 11.93
C ASP A 7 1.48 8.07 13.08
N HIS A 8 1.13 9.36 13.23
CA HIS A 8 0.28 9.84 14.34
C HIS A 8 0.75 9.36 15.74
N VAL A 9 2.06 9.33 15.96
CA VAL A 9 2.68 8.77 17.17
C VAL A 9 2.12 9.40 18.46
N GLY A 10 1.74 10.68 18.42
CA GLY A 10 1.09 11.37 19.55
C GLY A 10 -0.27 10.81 19.95
N LEU A 11 -0.97 10.14 19.02
CA LEU A 11 -2.30 9.55 19.27
C LEU A 11 -2.24 8.02 19.41
N LEU A 12 -1.46 7.36 18.55
CA LEU A 12 -1.46 5.89 18.41
C LEU A 12 -0.35 5.22 19.25
N GLY A 13 0.54 6.00 19.86
CA GLY A 13 1.65 5.51 20.66
C GLY A 13 2.97 5.44 19.90
N ASN A 14 4.04 5.17 20.64
CA ASN A 14 5.44 5.28 20.21
C ASN A 14 6.11 3.93 19.91
N THR A 15 5.33 2.86 19.73
CA THR A 15 5.81 1.54 19.30
C THR A 15 4.92 0.98 18.20
N LEU A 16 5.49 0.15 17.31
CA LEU A 16 4.70 -0.47 16.24
C LEU A 16 3.61 -1.40 16.81
N ALA A 17 3.89 -2.07 17.94
CA ALA A 17 2.90 -2.89 18.63
C ALA A 17 1.67 -2.08 19.10
N LYS A 18 1.86 -0.88 19.65
CA LYS A 18 0.74 0.00 20.07
C LYS A 18 -0.07 0.45 18.87
N ILE A 19 0.60 0.91 17.81
CA ILE A 19 -0.08 1.32 16.57
C ILE A 19 -0.84 0.13 15.95
N ALA A 20 -0.26 -1.07 15.99
CA ALA A 20 -0.92 -2.28 15.53
C ALA A 20 -2.17 -2.60 16.36
N SER A 21 -2.11 -2.44 17.70
CA SER A 21 -3.25 -2.65 18.60
C SER A 21 -4.42 -1.72 18.26
N GLU A 22 -4.15 -0.43 18.07
CA GLU A 22 -5.17 0.53 17.66
C GLU A 22 -5.82 0.16 16.33
N LYS A 23 -4.99 -0.21 15.34
CA LYS A 23 -5.50 -0.64 14.02
C LYS A 23 -6.20 -2.00 14.07
N ALA A 24 -5.81 -2.90 14.96
CA ALA A 24 -6.49 -4.17 15.18
C ALA A 24 -7.91 -4.02 15.74
N GLY A 25 -8.22 -2.89 16.37
CA GLY A 25 -9.57 -2.57 16.84
C GLY A 25 -10.67 -2.60 15.77
N ILE A 26 -10.32 -2.55 14.47
CA ILE A 26 -11.29 -2.73 13.39
C ILE A 26 -11.67 -4.21 13.17
N ILE A 27 -10.95 -5.16 13.72
CA ILE A 27 -11.24 -6.60 13.59
C ILE A 27 -12.58 -6.90 14.28
N LYS A 28 -13.49 -7.53 13.55
CA LYS A 28 -14.83 -7.85 14.03
C LYS A 28 -14.99 -9.35 14.30
N PRO A 29 -15.86 -9.73 15.26
CA PRO A 29 -16.11 -11.14 15.55
C PRO A 29 -16.46 -11.93 14.29
N SER A 30 -15.86 -13.11 14.14
CA SER A 30 -16.09 -14.07 13.06
C SER A 30 -15.99 -13.52 11.64
N THR A 31 -15.33 -12.33 11.48
CA THR A 31 -15.16 -11.70 10.19
C THR A 31 -13.73 -11.89 9.71
N PRO A 32 -13.49 -12.41 8.49
CA PRO A 32 -12.15 -12.58 7.95
C PRO A 32 -11.37 -11.27 7.94
N VAL A 33 -10.12 -11.30 8.39
CA VAL A 33 -9.20 -10.17 8.39
C VAL A 33 -7.96 -10.47 7.56
N ILE A 34 -7.64 -9.54 6.67
CA ILE A 34 -6.44 -9.60 5.84
C ILE A 34 -5.43 -8.58 6.36
N ILE A 35 -4.24 -9.05 6.69
CA ILE A 35 -3.08 -8.23 7.06
C ILE A 35 -2.11 -8.23 5.88
N GLY A 36 -1.83 -7.07 5.32
CA GLY A 36 -0.94 -6.93 4.16
C GLY A 36 0.51 -7.19 4.53
N GLU A 37 1.02 -6.41 5.49
CA GLU A 37 2.39 -6.52 5.98
C GLU A 37 2.40 -6.62 7.51
N HIS A 38 3.35 -7.40 8.02
CA HIS A 38 3.63 -7.52 9.45
C HIS A 38 5.12 -7.65 9.71
N ASN A 39 5.52 -7.49 10.95
CA ASN A 39 6.86 -7.75 11.47
C ASN A 39 6.77 -8.47 12.83
N GLU A 40 7.92 -8.71 13.47
CA GLU A 40 7.98 -9.41 14.76
C GLU A 40 7.20 -8.72 15.88
N GLU A 41 7.07 -7.38 15.85
CA GLU A 41 6.31 -6.62 16.85
C GLU A 41 4.80 -6.64 16.58
N THR A 42 4.39 -6.60 15.33
CA THR A 42 2.97 -6.42 14.93
C THR A 42 2.23 -7.73 14.73
N TYR A 43 2.93 -8.79 14.31
CA TYR A 43 2.36 -10.12 14.09
C TYR A 43 1.60 -10.67 15.30
N PRO A 44 2.23 -10.73 16.52
CA PRO A 44 1.54 -11.28 17.69
C PRO A 44 0.32 -10.47 18.09
N VAL A 45 0.33 -9.14 17.87
CA VAL A 45 -0.81 -8.27 18.18
C VAL A 45 -2.01 -8.61 17.31
N PHE A 46 -1.82 -8.70 15.99
CA PHE A 46 -2.90 -9.05 15.07
C PHE A 46 -3.43 -10.46 15.32
N LYS A 47 -2.53 -11.41 15.58
CA LYS A 47 -2.90 -12.79 15.86
C LYS A 47 -3.75 -12.89 17.11
N ALA A 48 -3.32 -12.27 18.21
CA ALA A 48 -4.06 -12.29 19.48
C ALA A 48 -5.45 -11.66 19.35
N GLU A 49 -5.57 -10.51 18.68
CA GLU A 49 -6.86 -9.84 18.48
C GLU A 49 -7.80 -10.67 17.60
N ALA A 50 -7.30 -11.27 16.53
CA ALA A 50 -8.07 -12.14 15.66
C ALA A 50 -8.56 -13.40 16.42
N GLU A 51 -7.70 -14.03 17.22
CA GLU A 51 -8.07 -15.16 18.07
C GLU A 51 -9.16 -14.78 19.08
N ALA A 52 -9.01 -13.64 19.78
CA ALA A 52 -10.01 -13.14 20.72
C ALA A 52 -11.38 -12.88 20.08
N LYS A 53 -11.40 -12.51 18.80
CA LYS A 53 -12.61 -12.26 18.00
C LYS A 53 -13.07 -13.50 17.22
N GLN A 54 -12.36 -14.63 17.31
CA GLN A 54 -12.64 -15.81 16.46
C GLN A 54 -12.68 -15.43 14.96
N ALA A 55 -11.89 -14.45 14.55
CA ALA A 55 -11.80 -13.94 13.19
C ALA A 55 -10.75 -14.75 12.41
N PRO A 56 -11.10 -15.37 11.27
CA PRO A 56 -10.09 -15.94 10.38
C PRO A 56 -9.09 -14.89 9.94
N ILE A 57 -7.78 -15.12 10.18
CA ILE A 57 -6.72 -14.17 9.83
C ILE A 57 -5.85 -14.71 8.71
N THR A 58 -5.52 -13.85 7.76
CA THR A 58 -4.59 -14.12 6.66
C THR A 58 -3.52 -13.05 6.61
N PHE A 59 -2.25 -13.47 6.60
CA PHE A 59 -1.09 -12.60 6.41
C PHE A 59 -0.66 -12.66 4.95
N ALA A 60 -1.04 -11.66 4.17
CA ALA A 60 -0.85 -11.67 2.72
C ALA A 60 0.63 -11.72 2.28
N GLN A 61 1.54 -11.12 3.06
CA GLN A 61 2.98 -11.14 2.71
C GLN A 61 3.61 -12.53 2.75
N GLU A 62 3.02 -13.49 3.47
CA GLU A 62 3.59 -14.84 3.60
C GLU A 62 3.51 -15.64 2.29
N ARG A 63 2.54 -15.30 1.43
CA ARG A 63 2.35 -15.97 0.14
C ARG A 63 1.90 -14.98 -0.93
N PRO A 64 2.78 -14.53 -1.81
CA PRO A 64 2.39 -13.70 -2.95
C PRO A 64 1.41 -14.43 -3.89
N LEU A 65 0.34 -13.73 -4.30
CA LEU A 65 -0.61 -14.19 -5.31
C LEU A 65 -0.23 -13.68 -6.72
N TRP A 66 0.96 -13.19 -6.89
CA TRP A 66 1.55 -12.82 -8.17
C TRP A 66 3.02 -13.25 -8.23
N SER A 67 3.54 -13.48 -9.43
CA SER A 67 4.87 -14.04 -9.65
C SER A 67 5.81 -13.13 -10.43
N ASP A 68 5.26 -12.21 -11.23
CA ASP A 68 6.04 -11.29 -12.06
C ASP A 68 5.32 -9.96 -12.21
N LYS A 69 6.11 -8.88 -12.41
CA LYS A 69 5.63 -7.53 -12.67
C LYS A 69 6.46 -6.86 -13.75
N ARG A 70 5.80 -6.27 -14.72
CA ARG A 70 6.44 -5.43 -15.74
C ARG A 70 5.74 -4.07 -15.87
N GLY A 71 6.53 -3.03 -16.09
CA GLY A 71 5.99 -1.70 -16.38
C GLY A 71 5.45 -1.62 -17.80
N ALA A 72 4.35 -0.90 -17.98
CA ALA A 72 3.85 -0.44 -19.26
C ALA A 72 3.76 1.09 -19.28
N THR A 73 3.29 1.69 -20.36
CA THR A 73 3.28 3.15 -20.55
C THR A 73 2.48 3.85 -19.44
N ASP A 74 1.30 3.34 -19.11
CA ASP A 74 0.30 3.96 -18.24
C ASP A 74 -0.06 3.12 -17.00
N CYS A 75 0.46 1.91 -16.88
CA CYS A 75 0.15 0.99 -15.80
C CYS A 75 1.33 0.06 -15.50
N ASP A 76 1.20 -0.72 -14.45
CA ASP A 76 1.99 -1.94 -14.25
C ASP A 76 1.14 -3.16 -14.61
N ILE A 77 1.78 -4.22 -15.12
CA ILE A 77 1.14 -5.49 -15.46
C ILE A 77 1.69 -6.55 -14.52
N TYR A 78 0.81 -7.18 -13.78
CA TYR A 78 1.13 -8.26 -12.84
C TYR A 78 0.69 -9.60 -13.41
N GLN A 79 1.55 -10.60 -13.31
CA GLN A 79 1.16 -12.00 -13.56
C GLN A 79 0.61 -12.57 -12.25
N THR A 80 -0.70 -12.61 -12.12
CA THR A 80 -1.38 -13.07 -10.91
C THR A 80 -1.84 -14.52 -11.02
N LEU A 81 -1.92 -15.22 -9.87
CA LEU A 81 -2.40 -16.60 -9.83
C LEU A 81 -3.90 -16.69 -10.15
N PRO A 82 -4.77 -15.84 -9.57
CA PRO A 82 -6.22 -16.00 -9.79
C PRO A 82 -6.71 -15.45 -11.14
N TYR A 83 -6.01 -14.46 -11.73
CA TYR A 83 -6.51 -13.73 -12.91
C TYR A 83 -5.54 -13.70 -14.10
N GLY A 84 -4.38 -14.36 -14.04
CA GLY A 84 -3.35 -14.24 -15.07
C GLY A 84 -2.79 -12.81 -15.17
N GLU A 85 -2.62 -12.27 -16.38
CA GLU A 85 -2.19 -10.88 -16.56
C GLU A 85 -3.25 -9.91 -16.04
N LEU A 86 -2.86 -9.05 -15.09
CA LEU A 86 -3.70 -8.03 -14.48
C LEU A 86 -3.07 -6.65 -14.67
N ARG A 87 -3.79 -5.74 -15.32
CA ARG A 87 -3.39 -4.34 -15.47
C ARG A 87 -3.71 -3.59 -14.18
N VAL A 88 -2.71 -2.87 -13.63
CA VAL A 88 -2.83 -2.11 -12.39
C VAL A 88 -2.45 -0.66 -12.66
N GLU A 89 -3.44 0.24 -12.57
CA GLU A 89 -3.26 1.66 -12.84
C GLU A 89 -2.36 2.34 -11.80
N LEU A 90 -2.52 1.98 -10.52
CA LEU A 90 -1.73 2.57 -9.45
C LEU A 90 -0.30 2.05 -9.48
N ARG A 91 0.64 2.95 -9.72
CA ARG A 91 2.07 2.66 -9.81
C ARG A 91 2.77 3.06 -8.52
N GLY A 92 3.90 2.44 -8.26
CA GLY A 92 4.69 2.72 -7.06
C GLY A 92 5.16 1.43 -6.39
N TYR A 93 6.31 1.47 -5.75
CA TYR A 93 6.90 0.28 -5.14
C TYR A 93 6.03 -0.31 -4.02
N CYS A 94 5.33 0.55 -3.26
CA CYS A 94 4.39 0.08 -2.24
C CYS A 94 3.17 -0.65 -2.83
N GLN A 95 2.85 -0.44 -4.12
CA GLN A 95 1.67 -1.05 -4.73
C GLN A 95 1.81 -2.56 -4.93
N GLU A 96 3.01 -3.09 -5.01
CA GLU A 96 3.24 -4.54 -5.08
C GLU A 96 2.61 -5.27 -3.89
N LYS A 97 2.76 -4.70 -2.71
CA LYS A 97 2.20 -5.24 -1.47
C LYS A 97 0.70 -4.98 -1.36
N ASN A 98 0.27 -3.81 -1.81
CA ASN A 98 -1.15 -3.47 -1.85
C ASN A 98 -1.92 -4.37 -2.82
N VAL A 99 -1.38 -4.63 -4.03
CA VAL A 99 -1.98 -5.57 -4.99
C VAL A 99 -2.18 -6.93 -4.37
N ASN A 100 -1.16 -7.47 -3.70
CA ASN A 100 -1.26 -8.76 -3.02
C ASN A 100 -2.36 -8.75 -1.94
N THR A 101 -2.38 -7.71 -1.11
CA THR A 101 -3.38 -7.55 -0.05
C THR A 101 -4.79 -7.46 -0.62
N ILE A 102 -4.98 -6.74 -1.74
CA ILE A 102 -6.27 -6.61 -2.42
C ILE A 102 -6.73 -7.94 -3.01
N LEU A 103 -5.82 -8.73 -3.60
CA LEU A 103 -6.17 -10.05 -4.15
C LEU A 103 -6.71 -10.98 -3.06
N TYR A 104 -6.09 -11.00 -1.87
CA TYR A 104 -6.60 -11.74 -0.72
C TYR A 104 -7.95 -11.19 -0.22
N ALA A 105 -8.10 -9.87 -0.19
CA ALA A 105 -9.37 -9.25 0.23
C ALA A 105 -10.51 -9.59 -0.74
N ILE A 106 -10.24 -9.60 -2.05
CA ILE A 106 -11.22 -10.02 -3.07
C ILE A 106 -11.63 -11.48 -2.85
N ALA A 107 -10.67 -12.39 -2.65
CA ALA A 107 -10.97 -13.80 -2.38
C ALA A 107 -11.85 -13.96 -1.14
N ALA A 108 -11.51 -13.29 -0.04
CA ALA A 108 -12.31 -13.32 1.18
C ALA A 108 -13.74 -12.77 0.99
N LEU A 109 -13.89 -11.71 0.19
CA LEU A 109 -15.21 -11.17 -0.14
C LEU A 109 -16.04 -12.13 -1.01
N GLN A 110 -15.41 -12.80 -1.98
CA GLN A 110 -16.07 -13.82 -2.81
C GLN A 110 -16.53 -15.01 -1.97
N GLU A 111 -15.70 -15.49 -1.04
CA GLU A 111 -16.04 -16.54 -0.07
C GLU A 111 -17.19 -16.10 0.85
N ALA A 112 -17.26 -14.82 1.22
CA ALA A 112 -18.38 -14.26 1.98
C ALA A 112 -19.66 -14.04 1.15
N GLY A 113 -19.67 -14.44 -0.13
CA GLY A 113 -20.84 -14.39 -1.02
C GLY A 113 -21.03 -13.11 -1.82
N TYR A 114 -20.05 -12.18 -1.80
CA TYR A 114 -20.09 -11.01 -2.65
C TYR A 114 -19.82 -11.38 -4.10
N ARG A 115 -20.65 -10.86 -5.02
CA ARG A 115 -20.55 -11.12 -6.47
C ARG A 115 -19.48 -10.21 -7.09
N LEU A 116 -18.23 -10.60 -6.99
CA LEU A 116 -17.10 -9.92 -7.62
C LEU A 116 -16.62 -10.76 -8.82
N GLY A 117 -17.21 -10.51 -9.99
CA GLY A 117 -16.80 -11.19 -11.23
C GLY A 117 -15.43 -10.70 -11.71
N GLU A 118 -14.77 -11.52 -12.53
CA GLU A 118 -13.43 -11.22 -13.07
C GLU A 118 -13.37 -9.88 -13.80
N GLU A 119 -14.39 -9.52 -14.58
CA GLU A 119 -14.45 -8.25 -15.30
C GLU A 119 -14.46 -7.06 -14.34
N ALA A 120 -15.21 -7.14 -13.23
CA ALA A 120 -15.25 -6.10 -12.21
C ALA A 120 -13.89 -5.93 -11.51
N VAL A 121 -13.21 -7.05 -11.21
CA VAL A 121 -11.87 -7.03 -10.63
C VAL A 121 -10.87 -6.38 -11.59
N ARG A 122 -10.81 -6.84 -12.83
CA ARG A 122 -9.93 -6.27 -13.87
C ARG A 122 -10.21 -4.79 -14.11
N GLY A 123 -11.48 -4.42 -14.23
CA GLY A 123 -11.91 -3.04 -14.39
C GLY A 123 -11.54 -2.15 -13.21
N GLY A 124 -11.69 -2.66 -11.99
CA GLY A 124 -11.31 -1.99 -10.75
C GLY A 124 -9.82 -1.68 -10.67
N PHE A 125 -8.96 -2.66 -10.91
CA PHE A 125 -7.51 -2.46 -10.92
C PHE A 125 -7.02 -1.53 -12.04
N ALA A 126 -7.62 -1.64 -13.23
CA ALA A 126 -7.20 -0.87 -14.40
C ALA A 126 -7.68 0.59 -14.40
N ASN A 127 -8.67 0.96 -13.57
CA ASN A 127 -9.31 2.28 -13.64
C ASN A 127 -9.57 2.89 -12.25
N VAL A 128 -8.69 2.66 -11.29
CA VAL A 128 -8.88 3.12 -9.89
C VAL A 128 -9.12 4.62 -9.83
N CYS A 129 -8.23 5.42 -10.47
CA CYS A 129 -8.32 6.89 -10.43
C CYS A 129 -9.62 7.39 -11.06
N ARG A 130 -9.99 6.85 -12.22
CA ARG A 130 -11.22 7.24 -12.91
C ARG A 130 -12.49 6.87 -12.14
N LEU A 131 -12.49 5.69 -11.50
CA LEU A 131 -13.67 5.18 -10.78
C LEU A 131 -13.86 5.82 -9.41
N THR A 132 -12.75 6.21 -8.75
CA THR A 132 -12.79 6.65 -7.34
C THR A 132 -12.38 8.10 -7.14
N GLY A 133 -11.76 8.75 -8.13
CA GLY A 133 -11.15 10.07 -7.97
C GLY A 133 -9.85 10.06 -7.16
N LEU A 134 -9.25 8.87 -6.89
CA LEU A 134 -8.01 8.76 -6.14
C LEU A 134 -6.87 9.44 -6.90
N MET A 135 -6.14 10.31 -6.21
CA MET A 135 -5.00 11.05 -6.74
C MET A 135 -3.76 10.90 -5.84
N GLY A 136 -2.59 11.26 -6.40
CA GLY A 136 -1.35 11.35 -5.61
C GLY A 136 -0.80 9.99 -5.15
N ARG A 137 -0.85 8.96 -5.98
CA ARG A 137 -0.18 7.67 -5.75
C ARG A 137 0.78 7.41 -6.90
N TRP A 138 1.97 7.99 -6.83
CA TRP A 138 2.97 8.02 -7.91
C TRP A 138 2.34 8.46 -9.23
N GLN A 139 1.47 9.45 -9.15
CA GLN A 139 0.67 9.91 -10.27
C GLN A 139 1.51 10.79 -11.20
N GLN A 140 1.65 10.38 -12.45
CA GLN A 140 2.28 11.22 -13.46
C GLN A 140 1.29 12.29 -13.94
N LEU A 141 1.62 13.55 -13.67
CA LEU A 141 0.80 14.70 -14.04
C LEU A 141 1.21 15.30 -15.40
N HIS A 142 2.49 15.14 -15.79
CA HIS A 142 3.04 15.67 -17.04
C HIS A 142 4.19 14.80 -17.54
N THR A 143 4.45 14.81 -18.84
CA THR A 143 5.50 14.00 -19.49
C THR A 143 6.79 14.75 -19.73
N GLU A 144 6.75 16.00 -20.20
CA GLU A 144 7.94 16.82 -20.54
C GLU A 144 7.77 18.27 -20.08
N PRO A 145 8.41 18.68 -18.98
CA PRO A 145 9.18 17.84 -18.07
C PRO A 145 8.30 16.82 -17.35
N ARG A 146 8.88 15.67 -17.02
CA ARG A 146 8.15 14.66 -16.24
C ARG A 146 7.81 15.22 -14.86
N LEU A 147 6.54 15.23 -14.53
CA LEU A 147 6.02 15.67 -13.24
C LEU A 147 5.25 14.50 -12.60
N VAL A 148 5.66 14.12 -11.41
CA VAL A 148 5.02 13.07 -10.61
C VAL A 148 4.56 13.65 -9.28
N CYS A 149 3.35 13.30 -8.87
CA CYS A 149 2.78 13.66 -7.57
C CYS A 149 2.60 12.40 -6.71
N ASP A 150 3.00 12.48 -5.45
CA ASP A 150 2.72 11.49 -4.44
C ASP A 150 2.32 12.17 -3.12
N THR A 151 1.41 11.57 -2.38
CA THR A 151 0.91 12.08 -1.10
C THR A 151 1.57 11.43 0.11
N GLY A 152 2.70 10.74 -0.09
CA GLY A 152 3.51 10.21 1.02
C GLY A 152 3.88 11.32 2.01
N HIS A 153 3.67 11.05 3.30
CA HIS A 153 3.81 12.07 4.35
C HIS A 153 4.39 11.50 5.67
N ASN A 154 4.94 10.30 5.64
CA ASN A 154 5.59 9.68 6.79
C ASN A 154 6.84 8.88 6.35
N THR A 155 7.68 8.53 7.32
CA THR A 155 8.94 7.81 7.03
C THR A 155 8.69 6.46 6.36
N GLY A 156 7.64 5.74 6.72
CA GLY A 156 7.27 4.46 6.08
C GLY A 156 6.95 4.61 4.59
N GLY A 157 6.21 5.64 4.19
CA GLY A 157 5.95 5.95 2.77
C GLY A 157 7.22 6.35 2.03
N PHE A 158 8.07 7.18 2.66
CA PHE A 158 9.32 7.65 2.06
C PHE A 158 10.37 6.55 1.84
N GLN A 159 10.33 5.45 2.59
CA GLN A 159 11.15 4.26 2.32
C GLN A 159 10.87 3.64 0.93
N TYR A 160 9.68 3.85 0.37
CA TYR A 160 9.34 3.43 -0.99
C TYR A 160 9.53 4.54 -2.02
N ILE A 161 9.16 5.79 -1.66
CA ILE A 161 9.19 6.94 -2.57
C ILE A 161 10.63 7.28 -2.97
N VAL A 162 11.56 7.34 -2.01
CA VAL A 162 12.94 7.77 -2.30
C VAL A 162 13.67 6.80 -3.23
N PRO A 163 13.71 5.48 -3.00
CA PRO A 163 14.30 4.55 -3.96
C PRO A 163 13.66 4.64 -5.35
N GLN A 164 12.36 4.86 -5.40
CA GLN A 164 11.64 5.00 -6.67
C GLN A 164 11.98 6.32 -7.38
N LEU A 165 12.18 7.42 -6.65
CA LEU A 165 12.67 8.69 -7.20
C LEU A 165 14.07 8.53 -7.80
N LEU A 166 14.98 7.91 -7.05
CA LEU A 166 16.37 7.69 -7.49
C LEU A 166 16.47 6.73 -8.69
N ALA A 167 15.53 5.82 -8.84
CA ALA A 167 15.47 4.93 -9.99
C ALA A 167 14.95 5.61 -11.29
N GLN A 168 14.48 6.87 -11.22
CA GLN A 168 13.99 7.56 -12.41
C GLN A 168 15.16 8.16 -13.23
N PRO A 169 15.25 7.86 -14.53
CA PRO A 169 16.24 8.49 -15.39
C PRO A 169 15.90 9.98 -15.53
N CYS A 170 16.76 10.86 -15.05
CA CYS A 170 16.61 12.30 -15.19
C CYS A 170 17.98 13.00 -15.18
N LYS A 171 18.09 14.15 -15.88
CA LYS A 171 19.27 15.01 -15.84
C LYS A 171 19.34 15.83 -14.54
N ARG A 172 18.19 16.12 -13.97
CA ARG A 172 18.05 16.92 -12.76
C ARG A 172 16.74 16.56 -12.05
N LEU A 173 16.85 16.14 -10.79
CA LEU A 173 15.71 15.94 -9.91
C LEU A 173 15.38 17.26 -9.21
N ARG A 174 14.10 17.60 -9.16
CA ARG A 174 13.57 18.69 -8.34
C ARG A 174 12.41 18.15 -7.52
N ILE A 175 12.45 18.40 -6.22
CA ILE A 175 11.41 17.96 -5.29
C ILE A 175 10.71 19.20 -4.72
N VAL A 176 9.41 19.30 -4.90
CA VAL A 176 8.55 20.25 -4.18
C VAL A 176 7.87 19.47 -3.07
N PHE A 177 8.14 19.85 -1.84
CA PHE A 177 7.71 19.11 -0.67
C PHE A 177 6.95 20.00 0.31
N GLY A 178 5.89 19.47 0.88
CA GLY A 178 5.14 20.08 1.95
C GLY A 178 4.51 19.02 2.84
N MET A 179 4.46 19.27 4.13
CA MET A 179 3.75 18.41 5.09
C MET A 179 3.25 19.23 6.28
N VAL A 180 2.29 18.66 7.01
CA VAL A 180 1.70 19.29 8.18
C VAL A 180 2.59 19.12 9.43
N ASN A 181 2.47 20.04 10.39
CA ASN A 181 3.39 20.15 11.53
C ASN A 181 3.29 19.02 12.56
N ASP A 182 2.23 18.22 12.52
CA ASP A 182 2.01 17.07 13.41
C ASP A 182 2.77 15.79 13.00
N LYS A 183 3.52 15.86 11.90
CA LYS A 183 4.28 14.73 11.34
C LYS A 183 5.77 14.82 11.68
N ASP A 184 6.48 13.69 11.55
CA ASP A 184 7.94 13.65 11.69
C ASP A 184 8.65 14.23 10.46
N ILE A 185 8.60 15.56 10.35
CA ILE A 185 9.23 16.30 9.25
C ILE A 185 10.74 16.00 9.17
N ARG A 186 11.41 15.94 10.32
CA ARG A 186 12.85 15.70 10.37
C ARG A 186 13.23 14.30 9.90
N GLY A 187 12.46 13.29 10.30
CA GLY A 187 12.64 11.91 9.86
C GLY A 187 12.46 11.77 8.35
N VAL A 188 11.44 12.41 7.79
CA VAL A 188 11.20 12.42 6.33
C VAL A 188 12.31 13.15 5.58
N LEU A 189 12.73 14.35 6.03
CA LEU A 189 13.79 15.13 5.37
C LEU A 189 15.14 14.40 5.35
N ARG A 190 15.46 13.61 6.38
CA ARG A 190 16.68 12.79 6.41
C ARG A 190 16.70 11.66 5.35
N LEU A 191 15.55 11.28 4.84
CA LEU A 191 15.43 10.29 3.78
C LEU A 191 15.51 10.90 2.38
N MET A 192 15.37 12.22 2.26
CA MET A 192 15.42 12.91 0.97
C MET A 192 16.80 12.78 0.33
N PRO A 193 16.88 12.66 -1.02
CA PRO A 193 18.14 12.65 -1.72
C PRO A 193 18.88 14.00 -1.56
N GLU A 194 20.15 13.96 -1.18
CA GLU A 194 20.96 15.18 -1.01
C GLU A 194 21.23 15.90 -2.35
N GLU A 195 21.20 15.14 -3.46
CA GLU A 195 21.48 15.64 -4.81
C GLU A 195 20.27 16.26 -5.54
N ALA A 196 19.13 16.37 -4.87
CA ALA A 196 17.91 16.94 -5.45
C ALA A 196 17.91 18.47 -5.45
#